data_d82e6617ff743c637dcb6b6eb255ffd2
#
_entry.id   d82e6617ff743c637dcb6b6eb255ffd2
#
_cell.length_a   1.000
_cell.length_b   1.000
_cell.length_c   1.000
_cell.angle_alpha   90.00
_cell.angle_beta   90.00
_cell.angle_gamma   90.00
#
_symmetry.space_group_name_H-M   'P 1'
#
loop_
_entity.id
_entity.type
_entity.pdbx_description
1 polymer ?
#
loop_
_entity_poly.entity_id
_entity_poly.type
_entity_poly.pdbx_seq_one_letter_code
_entity_poly.pdbx_strand_id
1 'polypeptide(L)'
;LHGIAVDGAAAPVFRRSPDEAWRVIRTRWRVDGKVGGPIEGGGRPSGYFTAATGITIYDGHVWPQDFSGDAFIADCGSNLVHRKKLQPAGVSFMARRPEDERDREFLASTDNWFRPVQMEVGPDGALFIADMYREVIEHPWSLPRGIKQHIDLDSGNNRGRIYRIVPDIFVQPAISTLGQATGVELVATLDHPNGWHRSTAARLLFERQNQVAV
;
A
#
# COMPACT_ATOMS: atom_id res chain seq x y z
N LEU A 1 12.85 -18.03 -12.74
CA LEU A 1 12.54 -16.69 -12.19
C LEU A 1 13.72 -15.78 -12.49
N HIS A 2 13.61 -14.92 -13.49
CA HIS A 2 14.59 -13.85 -13.69
C HIS A 2 14.23 -12.74 -12.71
N GLY A 3 15.10 -12.52 -11.73
CA GLY A 3 14.96 -11.36 -10.85
C GLY A 3 15.09 -10.08 -11.69
N ILE A 4 14.12 -9.21 -11.62
CA ILE A 4 14.27 -7.84 -12.14
C ILE A 4 15.34 -7.19 -11.27
N ALA A 5 16.47 -6.83 -11.86
CA ALA A 5 17.50 -6.07 -11.18
C ALA A 5 16.89 -4.70 -10.82
N VAL A 6 16.50 -4.54 -9.58
CA VAL A 6 16.29 -3.22 -9.01
C VAL A 6 17.65 -2.67 -8.62
N ASP A 7 17.89 -1.40 -8.89
CA ASP A 7 19.15 -0.72 -8.56
C ASP A 7 19.53 -0.91 -7.08
N GLY A 8 20.36 -1.91 -6.83
CA GLY A 8 20.85 -2.25 -5.50
C GLY A 8 19.77 -2.77 -4.54
N ALA A 9 20.18 -3.31 -3.42
CA ALA A 9 19.35 -3.95 -2.40
C ALA A 9 18.40 -2.98 -1.64
N ALA A 10 18.20 -1.75 -2.10
CA ALA A 10 17.38 -0.77 -1.38
C ALA A 10 16.94 0.38 -2.29
N ALA A 11 15.82 0.21 -2.98
CA ALA A 11 15.17 1.31 -3.69
C ALA A 11 14.91 2.48 -2.72
N PRO A 12 15.30 3.72 -3.05
CA PRO A 12 15.17 4.86 -2.14
C PRO A 12 13.70 5.22 -1.92
N VAL A 13 13.39 5.61 -0.68
CA VAL A 13 12.08 6.14 -0.26
C VAL A 13 12.25 7.43 0.54
N PHE A 14 11.22 8.28 0.51
CA PHE A 14 11.21 9.59 1.18
C PHE A 14 10.33 9.52 2.43
N ARG A 15 10.89 8.91 3.48
CA ARG A 15 10.26 8.78 4.78
C ARG A 15 10.11 10.15 5.47
N ARG A 16 9.02 10.34 6.23
CA ARG A 16 8.74 11.55 7.04
C ARG A 16 8.76 11.27 8.54
N SER A 17 8.55 10.02 8.94
CA SER A 17 8.65 9.61 10.34
C SER A 17 10.11 9.53 10.78
N PRO A 18 10.44 9.81 12.05
CA PRO A 18 11.78 9.61 12.58
C PRO A 18 12.18 8.14 12.60
N ASP A 19 13.46 7.83 12.63
CA ASP A 19 13.93 6.47 12.80
C ASP A 19 13.59 5.96 14.19
N GLU A 20 13.08 4.74 14.29
CA GLU A 20 12.84 4.09 15.56
C GLU A 20 14.18 3.82 16.27
N ALA A 21 14.31 4.26 17.52
CA ALA A 21 15.56 4.12 18.28
C ALA A 21 16.07 2.67 18.32
N TRP A 22 15.16 1.69 18.50
CA TRP A 22 15.51 0.27 18.51
C TRP A 22 16.03 -0.21 17.14
N ARG A 23 15.52 0.34 16.02
CA ARG A 23 15.98 0.01 14.66
C ARG A 23 17.39 0.53 14.42
N VAL A 24 17.66 1.77 14.82
CA VAL A 24 19.01 2.37 14.76
C VAL A 24 20.02 1.52 15.53
N ILE A 25 19.69 1.14 16.76
CA ILE A 25 20.54 0.30 17.63
C ILE A 25 20.76 -1.08 17.01
N ARG A 26 19.69 -1.76 16.54
CA ARG A 26 19.80 -3.08 15.89
C ARG A 26 20.70 -3.03 14.67
N THR A 27 20.49 -2.05 13.79
CA THR A 27 21.28 -1.88 12.57
C THR A 27 22.76 -1.70 12.90
N ARG A 28 23.07 -0.82 13.85
CA ARG A 28 24.44 -0.61 14.32
C ARG A 28 25.06 -1.89 14.90
N TRP A 29 24.33 -2.63 15.73
CA TRP A 29 24.83 -3.89 16.31
C TRP A 29 25.09 -4.96 15.23
N ARG A 30 24.30 -5.00 14.17
CA ARG A 30 24.54 -5.91 13.02
C ARG A 30 25.78 -5.49 12.23
N VAL A 31 25.94 -4.21 11.94
CA VAL A 31 27.13 -3.67 11.27
C VAL A 31 28.40 -3.93 12.08
N ASP A 32 28.34 -3.74 13.40
CA ASP A 32 29.46 -4.00 14.33
C ASP A 32 29.71 -5.50 14.59
N GLY A 33 28.91 -6.41 14.02
CA GLY A 33 29.00 -7.85 14.28
C GLY A 33 28.63 -8.30 15.69
N LYS A 34 28.00 -7.44 16.48
CA LYS A 34 27.59 -7.74 17.87
C LYS A 34 26.38 -8.69 17.94
N VAL A 35 25.53 -8.67 16.91
CA VAL A 35 24.36 -9.55 16.78
C VAL A 35 24.27 -10.08 15.35
N GLY A 36 23.74 -11.28 15.21
CA GLY A 36 23.47 -11.88 13.89
C GLY A 36 22.27 -11.22 13.17
N GLY A 37 22.23 -11.41 11.88
CA GLY A 37 21.14 -10.97 11.01
C GLY A 37 21.63 -10.18 9.78
N PRO A 38 20.76 -9.92 8.81
CA PRO A 38 21.14 -9.23 7.59
C PRO A 38 21.46 -7.75 7.87
N ILE A 39 22.47 -7.24 7.17
CA ILE A 39 22.76 -5.80 7.11
C ILE A 39 21.95 -5.23 5.95
N GLU A 40 20.82 -4.64 6.29
CA GLU A 40 19.88 -4.08 5.33
C GLU A 40 20.28 -2.65 4.93
N GLY A 41 19.87 -2.21 3.74
CA GLY A 41 20.07 -0.85 3.26
C GLY A 41 21.51 -0.36 3.26
N GLY A 42 22.51 -1.26 3.19
CA GLY A 42 23.92 -0.92 3.31
C GLY A 42 24.31 -0.42 4.71
N GLY A 43 23.61 -0.87 5.75
CA GLY A 43 23.86 -0.46 7.14
C GLY A 43 23.12 0.82 7.55
N ARG A 44 22.16 1.27 6.76
CA ARG A 44 21.28 2.39 7.11
C ARG A 44 20.01 1.87 7.80
N PRO A 45 19.49 2.55 8.84
CA PRO A 45 18.29 2.13 9.52
C PRO A 45 17.01 2.38 8.69
N SER A 46 17.03 3.33 7.76
CA SER A 46 15.87 3.71 6.93
C SER A 46 16.27 4.37 5.60
N GLY A 47 15.30 4.91 4.87
CA GLY A 47 15.51 5.62 3.59
C GLY A 47 15.50 4.69 2.38
N TYR A 48 15.06 3.47 2.53
CA TYR A 48 14.91 2.48 1.46
C TYR A 48 13.65 1.65 1.67
N PHE A 49 13.14 1.05 0.60
CA PHE A 49 12.00 0.12 0.68
C PHE A 49 12.40 -1.10 1.53
N THR A 50 11.69 -1.33 2.63
CA THR A 50 12.09 -2.37 3.59
C THR A 50 11.00 -3.40 3.88
N ALA A 51 9.75 -3.02 3.81
CA ALA A 51 8.62 -3.90 4.12
C ALA A 51 7.43 -3.60 3.21
N ALA A 52 7.64 -3.81 1.90
CA ALA A 52 6.56 -3.71 0.93
C ALA A 52 5.45 -4.68 1.30
N THR A 53 4.24 -4.16 1.36
CA THR A 53 3.01 -4.87 1.69
C THR A 53 1.99 -4.69 0.56
N GLY A 54 0.69 -4.61 0.87
CA GLY A 54 -0.36 -4.51 -0.11
C GLY A 54 -0.06 -3.61 -1.31
N ILE A 55 -0.39 -4.10 -2.49
CA ILE A 55 -0.35 -3.36 -3.75
C ILE A 55 -1.74 -3.28 -4.34
N THR A 56 -2.09 -2.12 -4.87
CA THR A 56 -3.35 -1.88 -5.56
C THR A 56 -3.12 -1.08 -6.84
N ILE A 57 -3.79 -1.45 -7.91
CA ILE A 57 -3.88 -0.65 -9.13
C ILE A 57 -5.11 0.24 -8.99
N TYR A 58 -4.91 1.56 -9.09
CA TYR A 58 -6.02 2.48 -8.97
C TYR A 58 -6.89 2.46 -10.22
N ASP A 59 -8.13 2.10 -10.06
CA ASP A 59 -9.16 2.08 -11.09
C ASP A 59 -10.45 2.84 -10.65
N GLY A 60 -10.29 3.73 -9.67
CA GLY A 60 -11.33 4.67 -9.24
C GLY A 60 -11.50 5.84 -10.20
N HIS A 61 -12.40 6.77 -9.86
CA HIS A 61 -12.79 7.87 -10.75
C HIS A 61 -12.77 9.26 -10.07
N VAL A 62 -12.32 9.34 -8.81
CA VAL A 62 -12.33 10.61 -8.06
C VAL A 62 -10.99 11.35 -8.11
N TRP A 63 -9.93 10.67 -8.45
CA TRP A 63 -8.63 11.26 -8.73
C TRP A 63 -8.53 11.65 -10.21
N PRO A 64 -7.66 12.59 -10.57
CA PRO A 64 -7.42 12.92 -11.98
C PRO A 64 -7.12 11.67 -12.83
N GLN A 65 -7.52 11.71 -14.09
CA GLN A 65 -7.35 10.59 -15.04
C GLN A 65 -5.89 10.07 -15.11
N ASP A 66 -4.92 10.92 -14.82
CA ASP A 66 -3.50 10.58 -14.79
C ASP A 66 -3.13 9.55 -13.67
N PHE A 67 -4.01 9.35 -12.71
CA PHE A 67 -3.86 8.33 -11.65
C PHE A 67 -4.40 6.96 -12.05
N SER A 68 -5.24 6.89 -13.07
CA SER A 68 -5.85 5.64 -13.52
C SER A 68 -4.79 4.66 -14.04
N GLY A 69 -4.78 3.46 -13.49
CA GLY A 69 -3.79 2.43 -13.82
C GLY A 69 -2.46 2.55 -13.06
N ASP A 70 -2.29 3.55 -12.21
CA ASP A 70 -1.10 3.65 -11.36
C ASP A 70 -1.12 2.58 -10.26
N ALA A 71 0.06 2.07 -9.94
CA ALA A 71 0.23 1.13 -8.83
C ALA A 71 0.57 1.88 -7.55
N PHE A 72 -0.16 1.57 -6.47
CA PHE A 72 0.10 2.05 -5.12
C PHE A 72 0.65 0.91 -4.29
N ILE A 73 1.80 1.10 -3.68
CA ILE A 73 2.53 0.10 -2.92
C ILE A 73 2.75 0.63 -1.51
N ALA A 74 2.22 -0.07 -0.52
CA ALA A 74 2.47 0.26 0.88
C ALA A 74 3.85 -0.24 1.33
N ASP A 75 4.54 0.55 2.14
CA ASP A 75 5.73 0.14 2.90
C ASP A 75 5.48 0.39 4.39
N CYS A 76 5.08 -0.66 5.09
CA CYS A 76 4.77 -0.56 6.51
C CYS A 76 6.02 -0.32 7.38
N GLY A 77 7.21 -0.66 6.90
CA GLY A 77 8.48 -0.38 7.57
C GLY A 77 8.93 1.06 7.46
N SER A 78 8.52 1.76 6.41
CA SER A 78 8.87 3.16 6.14
C SER A 78 7.71 4.13 6.38
N ASN A 79 6.53 3.64 6.81
CA ASN A 79 5.34 4.43 7.14
C ASN A 79 4.81 5.29 5.96
N LEU A 80 4.73 4.69 4.78
CA LEU A 80 4.39 5.39 3.56
C LEU A 80 3.63 4.53 2.53
N VAL A 81 3.05 5.21 1.55
CA VAL A 81 2.53 4.62 0.32
C VAL A 81 3.25 5.24 -0.86
N HIS A 82 3.84 4.39 -1.68
CA HIS A 82 4.59 4.72 -2.87
C HIS A 82 3.72 4.56 -4.12
N ARG A 83 3.79 5.50 -5.07
CA ARG A 83 3.09 5.43 -6.35
C ARG A 83 4.06 5.14 -7.49
N LYS A 84 3.63 4.33 -8.43
CA LYS A 84 4.32 4.03 -9.69
C LYS A 84 3.37 4.16 -10.88
N LYS A 85 3.80 4.88 -11.90
CA LYS A 85 3.19 4.80 -13.22
C LYS A 85 3.60 3.52 -13.91
N LEU A 86 2.60 2.75 -14.37
CA LEU A 86 2.81 1.54 -15.13
C LEU A 86 2.76 1.84 -16.63
N GLN A 87 3.72 1.32 -17.37
CA GLN A 87 3.79 1.41 -18.81
C GLN A 87 3.96 0.02 -19.41
N PRO A 88 3.17 -0.38 -20.42
CA PRO A 88 3.38 -1.64 -21.12
C PRO A 88 4.81 -1.74 -21.68
N ALA A 89 5.43 -2.92 -21.50
CA ALA A 89 6.78 -3.21 -21.98
C ALA A 89 6.80 -4.65 -22.53
N GLY A 90 6.39 -4.81 -23.78
CA GLY A 90 6.20 -6.13 -24.41
C GLY A 90 5.11 -6.93 -23.70
N VAL A 91 5.46 -8.09 -23.15
CA VAL A 91 4.55 -8.97 -22.41
C VAL A 91 4.48 -8.65 -20.90
N SER A 92 5.10 -7.55 -20.48
CA SER A 92 5.20 -7.14 -19.06
C SER A 92 4.94 -5.65 -18.93
N PHE A 93 5.24 -5.09 -17.75
CA PHE A 93 5.14 -3.67 -17.47
C PHE A 93 6.46 -3.13 -16.95
N MET A 94 6.70 -1.84 -17.25
CA MET A 94 7.74 -1.05 -16.62
C MET A 94 7.08 -0.09 -15.62
N ALA A 95 7.62 0.00 -14.41
CA ALA A 95 7.10 0.86 -13.35
C ALA A 95 8.08 2.00 -13.08
N ARG A 96 7.60 3.24 -13.14
CA ARG A 96 8.42 4.44 -12.91
C ARG A 96 7.79 5.32 -11.83
N ARG A 97 8.64 5.98 -11.03
CA ARG A 97 8.18 7.03 -10.13
C ARG A 97 7.61 8.20 -10.97
N PRO A 98 6.45 8.76 -10.59
CA PRO A 98 5.93 9.97 -11.24
C PRO A 98 6.90 11.14 -11.11
N GLU A 99 6.90 12.04 -12.10
CA GLU A 99 7.79 13.20 -12.13
C GLU A 99 7.58 14.15 -10.94
N ASP A 100 6.34 14.33 -10.50
CA ASP A 100 5.94 15.16 -9.37
C ASP A 100 6.22 14.52 -8.00
N GLU A 101 6.69 13.26 -7.99
CA GLU A 101 7.07 12.53 -6.78
C GLU A 101 8.55 12.10 -6.78
N ARG A 102 9.42 12.80 -7.49
CA ARG A 102 10.85 12.46 -7.57
C ARG A 102 11.56 12.50 -6.23
N ASP A 103 11.13 13.39 -5.33
CA ASP A 103 11.71 13.68 -4.02
C ASP A 103 10.75 13.50 -2.85
N ARG A 104 9.62 12.85 -3.09
CA ARG A 104 8.57 12.59 -2.09
C ARG A 104 7.81 11.32 -2.38
N GLU A 105 6.93 10.95 -1.47
CA GLU A 105 5.99 9.83 -1.65
C GLU A 105 4.58 10.35 -1.86
N PHE A 106 3.72 9.50 -2.44
CA PHE A 106 2.30 9.80 -2.57
C PHE A 106 1.67 10.10 -1.20
N LEU A 107 2.00 9.28 -0.20
CA LEU A 107 1.60 9.47 1.18
C LEU A 107 2.74 9.05 2.10
N ALA A 108 3.07 9.88 3.09
CA ALA A 108 4.03 9.53 4.14
C ALA A 108 3.55 10.10 5.48
N SER A 109 3.59 9.26 6.51
CA SER A 109 3.24 9.66 7.87
C SER A 109 4.46 10.15 8.64
N THR A 110 4.26 11.10 9.56
CA THR A 110 5.24 11.46 10.59
C THR A 110 5.14 10.55 11.82
N ASP A 111 4.10 9.72 11.90
CA ASP A 111 3.88 8.76 12.98
C ASP A 111 4.51 7.40 12.63
N ASN A 112 5.47 6.96 13.45
CA ASN A 112 6.14 5.66 13.30
C ASN A 112 5.21 4.45 13.46
N TRP A 113 4.06 4.63 14.04
CA TRP A 113 3.11 3.54 14.28
C TRP A 113 2.14 3.36 13.09
N PHE A 114 2.13 4.29 12.13
CA PHE A 114 1.42 4.11 10.88
C PHE A 114 2.03 2.95 10.09
N ARG A 115 1.27 1.87 9.92
CA ARG A 115 1.70 0.64 9.25
C ARG A 115 0.69 0.27 8.16
N PRO A 116 0.76 0.89 6.99
CA PRO A 116 -0.15 0.57 5.90
C PRO A 116 0.13 -0.85 5.41
N VAL A 117 -0.89 -1.70 5.38
CA VAL A 117 -0.73 -3.14 5.08
C VAL A 117 -1.54 -3.59 3.85
N GLN A 118 -2.61 -2.90 3.51
CA GLN A 118 -3.42 -3.16 2.33
C GLN A 118 -4.14 -1.91 1.89
N MET A 119 -4.48 -1.85 0.60
CA MET A 119 -5.22 -0.76 -0.01
C MET A 119 -6.28 -1.31 -0.94
N GLU A 120 -7.39 -0.58 -1.09
CA GLU A 120 -8.48 -0.95 -1.98
C GLU A 120 -9.18 0.31 -2.48
N VAL A 121 -9.68 0.27 -3.72
CA VAL A 121 -10.56 1.32 -4.24
C VAL A 121 -11.98 1.06 -3.76
N GLY A 122 -12.59 2.06 -3.14
CA GLY A 122 -13.95 1.94 -2.60
C GLY A 122 -15.04 2.27 -3.60
N PRO A 123 -16.32 2.05 -3.21
CA PRO A 123 -17.46 2.34 -4.07
C PRO A 123 -17.60 3.82 -4.43
N ASP A 124 -17.04 4.70 -3.66
CA ASP A 124 -16.98 6.15 -3.92
C ASP A 124 -15.76 6.56 -4.77
N GLY A 125 -14.93 5.61 -5.18
CA GLY A 125 -13.71 5.84 -5.96
C GLY A 125 -12.51 6.31 -5.15
N ALA A 126 -12.64 6.50 -3.83
CA ALA A 126 -11.53 6.84 -2.95
C ALA A 126 -10.60 5.63 -2.75
N LEU A 127 -9.35 5.91 -2.38
CA LEU A 127 -8.40 4.87 -1.96
C LEU A 127 -8.51 4.67 -0.45
N PHE A 128 -8.85 3.46 -0.03
CA PHE A 128 -8.88 3.07 1.37
C PHE A 128 -7.57 2.36 1.74
N ILE A 129 -7.02 2.69 2.90
CA ILE A 129 -5.76 2.14 3.41
C ILE A 129 -6.02 1.50 4.76
N ALA A 130 -5.80 0.20 4.86
CA ALA A 130 -5.79 -0.50 6.13
C ALA A 130 -4.47 -0.24 6.86
N ASP A 131 -4.54 0.34 8.04
CA ASP A 131 -3.41 0.63 8.91
C ASP A 131 -3.45 -0.31 10.13
N MET A 132 -2.43 -1.17 10.24
CA MET A 132 -2.29 -2.08 11.36
C MET A 132 -2.01 -1.34 12.68
N TYR A 133 -1.37 -0.17 12.60
CA TYR A 133 -0.99 0.70 13.71
C TYR A 133 -0.23 -0.01 14.83
N ARG A 134 1.04 -0.27 14.57
CA ARG A 134 1.92 -1.00 15.50
C ARG A 134 3.24 -0.26 15.69
N GLU A 135 3.72 -0.23 16.91
CA GLU A 135 5.07 0.25 17.19
C GLU A 135 6.11 -0.64 16.51
N VAL A 136 6.01 -1.94 16.75
CA VAL A 136 6.93 -2.96 16.23
C VAL A 136 6.20 -3.90 15.29
N ILE A 137 6.77 -4.11 14.10
CA ILE A 137 6.25 -5.06 13.10
C ILE A 137 7.20 -6.25 12.87
N GLU A 138 8.34 -6.22 13.51
CA GLU A 138 9.38 -7.24 13.38
C GLU A 138 8.96 -8.55 14.04
N HIS A 139 9.31 -9.67 13.40
CA HIS A 139 9.17 -10.96 14.07
C HIS A 139 10.06 -11.00 15.34
N PRO A 140 9.56 -11.47 16.48
CA PRO A 140 10.30 -11.45 17.74
C PRO A 140 11.70 -12.09 17.68
N TRP A 141 11.89 -13.07 16.80
CA TRP A 141 13.19 -13.72 16.59
C TRP A 141 14.23 -12.82 15.90
N SER A 142 13.80 -11.84 15.13
CA SER A 142 14.69 -10.90 14.44
C SER A 142 15.22 -9.80 15.37
N LEU A 143 14.67 -9.69 16.57
CA LEU A 143 15.04 -8.69 17.56
C LEU A 143 16.00 -9.28 18.61
N PRO A 144 17.19 -8.68 18.80
CA PRO A 144 18.10 -9.08 19.86
C PRO A 144 17.46 -8.97 21.24
N ARG A 145 17.82 -9.89 22.16
CA ARG A 145 17.27 -9.92 23.52
C ARG A 145 17.41 -8.58 24.24
N GLY A 146 18.57 -7.92 24.08
CA GLY A 146 18.86 -6.62 24.70
C GLY A 146 17.96 -5.48 24.20
N ILE A 147 17.27 -5.64 23.07
CA ILE A 147 16.26 -4.70 22.57
C ILE A 147 14.88 -5.13 23.07
N LYS A 148 14.51 -6.41 22.90
CA LYS A 148 13.17 -6.92 23.25
C LYS A 148 12.75 -6.62 24.68
N GLN A 149 13.66 -6.64 25.62
CA GLN A 149 13.37 -6.40 27.04
C GLN A 149 12.95 -4.96 27.35
N HIS A 150 13.10 -4.03 26.41
CA HIS A 150 12.81 -2.61 26.57
C HIS A 150 11.65 -2.10 25.70
N ILE A 151 11.02 -2.97 24.91
CA ILE A 151 9.92 -2.61 24.01
C ILE A 151 8.75 -3.58 24.23
N ASP A 152 7.54 -3.04 24.11
CA ASP A 152 6.32 -3.84 24.10
C ASP A 152 6.00 -4.24 22.65
N LEU A 153 6.14 -5.54 22.34
CA LEU A 153 5.89 -6.08 21.00
C LEU A 153 4.41 -6.02 20.60
N ASP A 154 3.51 -5.81 21.56
CA ASP A 154 2.06 -5.74 21.33
C ASP A 154 1.52 -4.31 21.30
N SER A 155 2.36 -3.30 21.50
CA SER A 155 1.97 -1.89 21.42
C SER A 155 1.18 -1.57 20.15
N GLY A 156 -0.04 -1.03 20.34
CA GLY A 156 -0.96 -0.68 19.26
C GLY A 156 -1.87 -1.82 18.76
N ASN A 157 -1.87 -3.00 19.38
CA ASN A 157 -2.64 -4.17 18.93
C ASN A 157 -4.17 -3.96 18.87
N ASN A 158 -4.69 -2.95 19.55
CA ASN A 158 -6.11 -2.57 19.59
C ASN A 158 -6.40 -1.24 18.89
N ARG A 159 -5.50 -0.73 18.04
CA ARG A 159 -5.57 0.60 17.42
C ARG A 159 -5.54 0.58 15.89
N GLY A 160 -5.74 -0.58 15.27
CA GLY A 160 -5.89 -0.71 13.82
C GLY A 160 -7.04 0.17 13.31
N ARG A 161 -6.87 0.74 12.12
CA ARG A 161 -7.83 1.68 11.52
C ARG A 161 -7.81 1.61 10.01
N ILE A 162 -8.82 2.22 9.40
CA ILE A 162 -8.89 2.37 7.94
C ILE A 162 -8.92 3.86 7.64
N TYR A 163 -7.99 4.32 6.83
CA TYR A 163 -8.01 5.67 6.26
C TYR A 163 -8.70 5.65 4.91
N ARG A 164 -9.37 6.74 4.60
CA ARG A 164 -9.94 7.03 3.29
C ARG A 164 -9.21 8.24 2.72
N ILE A 165 -8.57 8.04 1.57
CA ILE A 165 -7.77 9.07 0.91
C ILE A 165 -8.55 9.59 -0.28
N VAL A 166 -8.79 10.89 -0.29
CA VAL A 166 -9.55 11.62 -1.31
C VAL A 166 -8.74 12.82 -1.81
N PRO A 167 -9.00 13.34 -3.01
CA PRO A 167 -8.40 14.62 -3.46
C PRO A 167 -8.91 15.80 -2.61
N ASP A 168 -8.17 16.90 -2.62
CA ASP A 168 -8.51 18.10 -1.82
C ASP A 168 -9.92 18.64 -2.13
N ILE A 169 -10.31 18.61 -3.39
CA ILE A 169 -11.67 18.98 -3.84
C ILE A 169 -12.44 17.69 -4.11
N PHE A 170 -12.96 17.08 -3.04
CA PHE A 170 -13.74 15.86 -3.14
C PHE A 170 -15.22 16.12 -2.95
N VAL A 171 -16.03 15.69 -3.92
CA VAL A 171 -17.50 15.62 -3.79
C VAL A 171 -17.88 14.15 -3.70
N GLN A 172 -18.57 13.77 -2.63
CA GLN A 172 -19.02 12.40 -2.43
C GLN A 172 -19.96 11.99 -3.57
N PRO A 173 -19.59 11.03 -4.42
CA PRO A 173 -20.51 10.54 -5.46
C PRO A 173 -21.65 9.73 -4.83
N ALA A 174 -22.76 9.65 -5.54
CA ALA A 174 -23.83 8.72 -5.18
C ALA A 174 -23.34 7.27 -5.31
N ILE A 175 -23.56 6.48 -4.27
CA ILE A 175 -23.18 5.06 -4.26
C ILE A 175 -24.42 4.22 -4.59
N SER A 176 -24.33 3.47 -5.69
CA SER A 176 -25.42 2.59 -6.13
C SER A 176 -25.51 1.35 -5.25
N THR A 177 -26.74 0.96 -4.90
CA THR A 177 -27.05 -0.27 -4.14
C THR A 177 -27.15 -1.47 -5.07
N LEU A 178 -26.03 -1.96 -5.58
CA LEU A 178 -25.97 -3.04 -6.58
C LEU A 178 -26.58 -4.36 -6.12
N GLY A 179 -26.68 -4.57 -4.80
CA GLY A 179 -27.30 -5.76 -4.25
C GLY A 179 -28.76 -5.97 -4.65
N GLN A 180 -29.48 -4.91 -5.02
CA GLN A 180 -30.89 -4.96 -5.46
C GLN A 180 -31.03 -4.70 -6.97
N ALA A 181 -29.94 -4.44 -7.69
CA ALA A 181 -29.98 -4.14 -9.11
C ALA A 181 -30.45 -5.36 -9.92
N THR A 182 -31.22 -5.09 -10.97
CA THR A 182 -31.62 -6.10 -11.97
C THR A 182 -30.44 -6.55 -12.83
N GLY A 183 -30.58 -7.65 -13.58
CA GLY A 183 -29.55 -8.10 -14.51
C GLY A 183 -29.15 -7.05 -15.54
N VAL A 184 -30.15 -6.34 -16.09
CA VAL A 184 -29.92 -5.25 -17.07
C VAL A 184 -29.14 -4.09 -16.46
N GLU A 185 -29.48 -3.69 -15.24
CA GLU A 185 -28.74 -2.64 -14.52
C GLU A 185 -27.31 -3.07 -14.18
N LEU A 186 -27.10 -4.33 -13.81
CA LEU A 186 -25.77 -4.87 -13.58
C LEU A 186 -24.93 -4.89 -14.86
N VAL A 187 -25.50 -5.27 -16.00
CA VAL A 187 -24.83 -5.22 -17.31
C VAL A 187 -24.42 -3.77 -17.64
N ALA A 188 -25.34 -2.81 -17.48
CA ALA A 188 -25.02 -1.40 -17.69
C ALA A 188 -23.90 -0.90 -16.74
N THR A 189 -23.82 -1.45 -15.52
CA THR A 189 -22.78 -1.11 -14.54
C THR A 189 -21.38 -1.62 -14.92
N LEU A 190 -21.26 -2.58 -15.85
CA LEU A 190 -19.95 -3.04 -16.35
C LEU A 190 -19.14 -1.95 -17.07
N ASP A 191 -19.79 -0.87 -17.51
CA ASP A 191 -19.14 0.30 -18.10
C ASP A 191 -18.93 1.47 -17.10
N HIS A 192 -19.14 1.24 -15.82
CA HIS A 192 -18.99 2.27 -14.79
C HIS A 192 -17.52 2.73 -14.67
N PRO A 193 -17.24 4.05 -14.54
CA PRO A 193 -15.86 4.57 -14.47
C PRO A 193 -15.06 4.03 -13.28
N ASN A 194 -15.72 3.65 -12.19
CA ASN A 194 -15.08 3.07 -11.01
C ASN A 194 -15.04 1.53 -11.09
N GLY A 195 -13.85 0.95 -11.02
CA GLY A 195 -13.62 -0.49 -11.07
C GLY A 195 -14.34 -1.29 -9.98
N TRP A 196 -14.53 -0.71 -8.79
CA TRP A 196 -15.29 -1.35 -7.73
C TRP A 196 -16.71 -1.71 -8.19
N HIS A 197 -17.39 -0.80 -8.90
CA HIS A 197 -18.73 -1.05 -9.42
C HIS A 197 -18.70 -2.10 -10.53
N ARG A 198 -17.75 -2.01 -11.48
CA ARG A 198 -17.60 -3.00 -12.57
C ARG A 198 -17.38 -4.41 -12.01
N SER A 199 -16.43 -4.55 -11.08
CA SER A 199 -16.10 -5.85 -10.46
C SER A 199 -17.26 -6.41 -9.64
N THR A 200 -17.96 -5.53 -8.90
CA THR A 200 -19.14 -5.93 -8.10
C THR A 200 -20.27 -6.37 -9.00
N ALA A 201 -20.55 -5.65 -10.09
CA ALA A 201 -21.58 -6.04 -11.05
C ALA A 201 -21.26 -7.37 -11.74
N ALA A 202 -20.02 -7.56 -12.20
CA ALA A 202 -19.57 -8.81 -12.79
C ALA A 202 -19.74 -10.00 -11.82
N ARG A 203 -19.33 -9.82 -10.55
CA ARG A 203 -19.49 -10.84 -9.51
C ARG A 203 -20.98 -11.18 -9.27
N LEU A 204 -21.85 -10.17 -9.14
CA LEU A 204 -23.28 -10.38 -8.92
C LEU A 204 -23.97 -11.06 -10.11
N LEU A 205 -23.60 -10.71 -11.35
CA LEU A 205 -24.08 -11.41 -12.55
C LEU A 205 -23.68 -12.90 -12.51
N PHE A 206 -22.44 -13.17 -12.19
CA PHE A 206 -21.94 -14.54 -12.07
C PHE A 206 -22.63 -15.32 -10.94
N GLU A 207 -22.73 -14.75 -9.74
CA GLU A 207 -23.34 -15.41 -8.58
C GLU A 207 -24.84 -15.71 -8.80
N ARG A 208 -25.57 -14.81 -9.47
CA ARG A 208 -27.00 -14.96 -9.73
C ARG A 208 -27.34 -15.85 -10.93
N GLN A 209 -26.32 -16.25 -11.72
CA GLN A 209 -26.52 -17.05 -12.95
C GLN A 209 -27.59 -16.44 -13.86
N ASN A 210 -27.55 -15.14 -14.06
CA ASN A 210 -28.63 -14.37 -14.66
C ASN A 210 -28.69 -14.57 -16.18
N GLN A 211 -29.46 -15.57 -16.62
CA GLN A 211 -29.62 -15.95 -18.04
C GLN A 211 -30.27 -14.87 -18.90
N VAL A 212 -30.94 -13.88 -18.30
CA VAL A 212 -31.59 -12.77 -19.00
C VAL A 212 -30.61 -11.66 -19.37
N ALA A 213 -29.39 -11.72 -18.89
CA ALA A 213 -28.33 -10.71 -19.11
C ALA A 213 -27.38 -11.07 -20.28
N VAL A 214 -27.67 -12.14 -21.00
CA VAL A 214 -26.88 -12.62 -22.15
C VAL A 214 -27.57 -12.25 -23.44
#